data_4f0366edb6905fbdb7956ac956dcbfcc
#
_entry.id   4f0366edb6905fbdb7956ac956dcbfcc
#
_cell.length_a   1.000
_cell.length_b   1.000
_cell.length_c   1.000
_cell.angle_alpha   90.00
_cell.angle_beta   90.00
_cell.angle_gamma   90.00
#
_symmetry.space_group_name_H-M   'P 1'
#
loop_
_entity.id
_entity.type
_entity.pdbx_description
1 polymer ?
#
loop_
_entity_poly.entity_id
_entity_poly.type
_entity_poly.pdbx_seq_one_letter_code
_entity_poly.pdbx_strand_id
1 'polypeptide(L)'
;MPLRIRPVVTLAVLAAIAGCGTPAARPDLARWEAALGRPATIDWKREQRLEESFVTPDFTARLYRQRTGPRTEQRVLLMIPHGLRGRAPGVVVPFYDPDRMCGYDLRSKTPLGPERNSAKFGLHLVRQGYVVAAAESYPYNVLTEQEVAKAPSGFGVWRLAADKLARTDPDLTGMGKLTHDARRAMDLLAEAPEADPSRLAYMGHSLGGKTSFYAGALDLRARAVVASDFGIGWDSTNWQDAWYFGARLKGMRAAGLEHGDLLACMAPRGFFLIAGQYDGEQSRPQLDRAREAYVAAGADAEALRMFDHKSGHQPSFESLRAAYRWLASRLGRPEPDLAFLSELERQQASAPKR
;
A
#
# COMPACT_ATOMS: atom_id res chain seq x y z
N MET A 1 51.49 34.18 -41.78
CA MET A 1 50.22 33.59 -42.35
C MET A 1 49.36 33.22 -41.17
N PRO A 2 48.25 33.92 -40.91
CA PRO A 2 47.36 33.60 -39.78
C PRO A 2 46.27 32.62 -40.22
N LEU A 3 46.07 31.58 -39.43
CA LEU A 3 45.00 30.58 -39.58
C LEU A 3 43.64 31.21 -39.29
N ARG A 4 42.71 31.10 -40.26
CA ARG A 4 41.31 31.51 -40.11
C ARG A 4 40.52 30.37 -39.44
N ILE A 5 40.00 30.65 -38.23
CA ILE A 5 39.02 29.82 -37.53
C ILE A 5 37.66 30.10 -38.12
N ARG A 6 36.97 29.10 -38.65
CA ARG A 6 35.55 29.18 -39.07
C ARG A 6 34.63 28.94 -37.88
N PRO A 7 33.57 29.70 -37.67
CA PRO A 7 32.61 29.45 -36.63
C PRO A 7 31.71 28.26 -37.00
N VAL A 8 31.56 27.32 -36.07
CA VAL A 8 30.59 26.24 -36.13
C VAL A 8 29.23 26.85 -35.72
N VAL A 9 28.30 26.86 -36.61
CA VAL A 9 26.91 27.29 -36.35
C VAL A 9 26.20 26.07 -35.77
N THR A 10 25.94 26.09 -34.48
CA THR A 10 25.08 25.11 -33.81
C THR A 10 23.62 25.48 -34.07
N LEU A 11 22.96 24.70 -34.91
CA LEU A 11 21.52 24.82 -35.15
C LEU A 11 20.79 24.23 -33.93
N ALA A 12 20.20 25.11 -33.11
CA ALA A 12 19.27 24.70 -32.05
C ALA A 12 17.91 24.41 -32.71
N VAL A 13 17.54 23.12 -32.70
CA VAL A 13 16.18 22.70 -33.07
C VAL A 13 15.27 22.95 -31.86
N LEU A 14 14.54 24.04 -31.88
CA LEU A 14 13.41 24.29 -31.02
C LEU A 14 12.24 23.41 -31.49
N ALA A 15 11.99 22.29 -30.82
CA ALA A 15 10.74 21.55 -30.96
C ALA A 15 9.64 22.37 -30.27
N ALA A 16 8.76 22.95 -31.05
CA ALA A 16 7.55 23.60 -30.57
C ALA A 16 6.61 22.53 -30.00
N ILE A 17 6.49 22.46 -28.68
CA ILE A 17 5.39 21.72 -27.99
C ILE A 17 4.22 22.69 -27.96
N ALA A 18 3.41 22.68 -29.01
CA ALA A 18 2.09 23.32 -29.04
C ALA A 18 1.08 22.29 -28.51
N GLY A 19 0.38 22.64 -27.44
CA GLY A 19 -0.71 21.84 -26.89
C GLY A 19 -0.80 21.94 -25.39
N CYS A 20 -0.69 23.14 -24.81
CA CYS A 20 -0.97 23.35 -23.40
C CYS A 20 -2.47 23.52 -23.21
N GLY A 21 -3.24 22.42 -23.18
CA GLY A 21 -4.51 22.43 -22.48
C GLY A 21 -4.20 22.72 -21.00
N THR A 22 -4.92 23.65 -20.39
CA THR A 22 -4.88 23.92 -18.95
C THR A 22 -4.96 22.56 -18.23
N PRO A 23 -3.97 22.19 -17.42
CA PRO A 23 -4.04 20.92 -16.69
C PRO A 23 -5.30 20.99 -15.83
N ALA A 24 -6.19 20.00 -15.98
CA ALA A 24 -7.32 19.83 -15.09
C ALA A 24 -6.77 19.92 -13.66
N ALA A 25 -7.36 20.80 -12.84
CA ALA A 25 -6.89 21.06 -11.49
C ALA A 25 -6.72 19.70 -10.80
N ARG A 26 -5.49 19.36 -10.43
CA ARG A 26 -5.23 18.12 -9.68
C ARG A 26 -6.07 18.18 -8.42
N PRO A 27 -6.86 17.16 -8.14
CA PRO A 27 -7.61 17.10 -6.89
C PRO A 27 -6.65 17.39 -5.73
N ASP A 28 -7.09 18.19 -4.78
CA ASP A 28 -6.22 18.84 -3.80
C ASP A 28 -5.72 17.82 -2.74
N LEU A 29 -4.57 17.19 -2.99
CA LEU A 29 -3.89 16.30 -2.03
C LEU A 29 -3.67 16.99 -0.67
N ALA A 30 -3.47 18.31 -0.65
CA ALA A 30 -3.23 19.05 0.58
C ALA A 30 -4.44 18.99 1.52
N ARG A 31 -5.67 18.95 0.99
CA ARG A 31 -6.88 18.77 1.81
C ARG A 31 -6.90 17.40 2.49
N TRP A 32 -6.48 16.35 1.80
CA TRP A 32 -6.38 15.02 2.36
C TRP A 32 -5.26 14.90 3.40
N GLU A 33 -4.10 15.47 3.13
CA GLU A 33 -3.01 15.52 4.12
C GLU A 33 -3.41 16.31 5.37
N ALA A 34 -4.13 17.42 5.23
CA ALA A 34 -4.66 18.18 6.36
C ALA A 34 -5.70 17.38 7.16
N ALA A 35 -6.58 16.64 6.47
CA ALA A 35 -7.59 15.80 7.11
C ALA A 35 -6.98 14.63 7.90
N LEU A 36 -5.93 14.02 7.37
CA LEU A 36 -5.19 12.93 8.03
C LEU A 36 -4.37 13.43 9.22
N GLY A 37 -3.89 14.67 9.14
CA GLY A 37 -2.95 15.23 10.10
C GLY A 37 -1.51 14.78 9.85
N ARG A 38 -0.61 15.30 10.65
CA ARG A 38 0.83 14.99 10.56
C ARG A 38 1.34 14.55 11.92
N PRO A 39 2.32 13.62 11.99
CA PRO A 39 3.03 13.36 13.23
C PRO A 39 3.63 14.66 13.78
N ALA A 40 3.64 14.80 15.11
CA ALA A 40 4.24 15.95 15.75
C ALA A 40 5.64 16.19 15.20
N THR A 41 5.94 17.42 14.77
CA THR A 41 7.22 17.85 14.21
C THR A 41 8.31 18.06 15.27
N ILE A 42 8.25 17.29 16.35
CA ILE A 42 9.34 17.22 17.30
C ILE A 42 10.53 16.58 16.57
N ASP A 43 11.69 17.11 16.80
CA ASP A 43 12.98 16.76 16.17
C ASP A 43 13.33 15.27 16.40
N TRP A 44 12.68 14.38 15.65
CA TRP A 44 12.96 12.96 15.67
C TRP A 44 13.66 12.56 14.37
N LYS A 45 14.76 11.82 14.52
CA LYS A 45 15.50 11.31 13.36
C LYS A 45 14.73 10.14 12.74
N ARG A 46 14.70 10.12 11.42
CA ARG A 46 14.20 8.99 10.64
C ARG A 46 15.21 7.85 10.74
N GLU A 47 15.13 7.08 11.81
CA GLU A 47 16.03 5.99 12.10
C GLU A 47 15.39 4.65 11.73
N GLN A 48 16.23 3.74 11.28
CA GLN A 48 15.88 2.34 11.10
C GLN A 48 17.10 1.50 11.50
N ARG A 49 16.84 0.42 12.25
CA ARG A 49 17.88 -0.51 12.67
C ARG A 49 17.52 -1.92 12.23
N LEU A 50 18.49 -2.64 11.70
CA LEU A 50 18.35 -4.06 11.43
C LEU A 50 18.34 -4.80 12.77
N GLU A 51 17.26 -5.55 13.05
CA GLU A 51 17.16 -6.37 14.27
C GLU A 51 17.64 -7.80 14.01
N GLU A 52 17.29 -8.34 12.85
CA GLU A 52 17.59 -9.73 12.52
C GLU A 52 17.65 -9.95 11.02
N SER A 53 18.47 -10.92 10.59
CA SER A 53 18.45 -11.47 9.22
C SER A 53 18.36 -12.97 9.30
N PHE A 54 17.51 -13.58 8.47
CA PHE A 54 17.33 -15.02 8.39
C PHE A 54 16.92 -15.45 6.99
N VAL A 55 16.94 -16.76 6.74
CA VAL A 55 16.57 -17.35 5.46
C VAL A 55 15.43 -18.31 5.67
N THR A 56 14.44 -18.26 4.80
CA THR A 56 13.33 -19.21 4.71
C THR A 56 13.44 -19.99 3.39
N PRO A 57 12.66 -21.05 3.17
CA PRO A 57 12.59 -21.69 1.85
C PRO A 57 12.18 -20.75 0.70
N ASP A 58 11.46 -19.67 1.00
CA ASP A 58 10.86 -18.79 -0.01
C ASP A 58 11.65 -17.49 -0.25
N PHE A 59 12.36 -16.98 0.78
CA PHE A 59 13.03 -15.68 0.70
C PHE A 59 14.14 -15.51 1.74
N THR A 60 15.04 -14.57 1.48
CA THR A 60 15.94 -13.99 2.47
C THR A 60 15.24 -12.83 3.14
N ALA A 61 15.27 -12.78 4.47
CA ALA A 61 14.59 -11.80 5.28
C ALA A 61 15.55 -10.88 6.03
N ARG A 62 15.17 -9.60 6.13
CA ARG A 62 15.78 -8.64 7.06
C ARG A 62 14.66 -7.97 7.85
N LEU A 63 14.61 -8.19 9.15
CA LEU A 63 13.64 -7.56 10.05
C LEU A 63 14.22 -6.26 10.58
N TYR A 64 13.51 -5.18 10.31
CA TYR A 64 13.87 -3.85 10.77
C TYR A 64 12.91 -3.34 11.83
N ARG A 65 13.46 -2.59 12.80
CA ARG A 65 12.72 -1.67 13.63
C ARG A 65 12.89 -0.28 13.05
N GLN A 66 11.80 0.33 12.64
CA GLN A 66 11.79 1.62 11.95
C GLN A 66 11.04 2.66 12.77
N ARG A 67 11.66 3.80 13.02
CA ARG A 67 11.03 4.90 13.72
C ARG A 67 9.99 5.58 12.84
N THR A 68 8.78 5.76 13.38
CA THR A 68 7.62 6.30 12.66
C THR A 68 7.01 7.53 13.35
N GLY A 69 7.65 8.02 14.40
CA GLY A 69 7.25 9.21 15.14
C GLY A 69 8.17 9.45 16.35
N PRO A 70 7.89 10.48 17.14
CA PRO A 70 8.71 10.80 18.33
C PRO A 70 8.79 9.65 19.33
N ARG A 71 7.70 8.86 19.44
CA ARG A 71 7.52 7.80 20.44
C ARG A 71 7.06 6.48 19.87
N THR A 72 7.04 6.33 18.55
CA THR A 72 6.51 5.14 17.88
C THR A 72 7.52 4.53 16.93
N GLU A 73 7.55 3.22 16.91
CA GLU A 73 8.33 2.40 15.99
C GLU A 73 7.45 1.31 15.42
N GLN A 74 7.76 0.85 14.22
CA GLN A 74 7.10 -0.30 13.59
C GLN A 74 8.12 -1.37 13.22
N ARG A 75 7.67 -2.61 13.16
CA ARG A 75 8.44 -3.69 12.53
C ARG A 75 8.18 -3.69 11.04
N VAL A 76 9.25 -3.80 10.26
CA VAL A 76 9.16 -3.96 8.80
C VAL A 76 10.05 -5.13 8.40
N LEU A 77 9.44 -6.15 7.81
CA LEU A 77 10.16 -7.27 7.24
C LEU A 77 10.44 -7.00 5.75
N LEU A 78 11.70 -6.82 5.41
CA LEU A 78 12.15 -6.79 4.02
C LEU A 78 12.38 -8.22 3.55
N MET A 79 11.60 -8.65 2.56
CA MET A 79 11.66 -9.98 1.97
C MET A 79 12.30 -9.88 0.59
N ILE A 80 13.38 -10.61 0.38
CA ILE A 80 14.20 -10.59 -0.84
C ILE A 80 14.09 -11.95 -1.52
N PRO A 81 13.62 -12.04 -2.76
CA PRO A 81 13.46 -13.31 -3.46
C PRO A 81 14.81 -14.00 -3.65
N HIS A 82 14.82 -15.32 -3.54
CA HIS A 82 16.02 -16.10 -3.81
C HIS A 82 16.46 -15.96 -5.27
N GLY A 83 17.76 -15.97 -5.50
CA GLY A 83 18.33 -15.91 -6.84
C GLY A 83 18.13 -14.57 -7.56
N LEU A 84 17.73 -13.51 -6.85
CA LEU A 84 17.58 -12.19 -7.44
C LEU A 84 18.90 -11.73 -8.08
N ARG A 85 18.83 -11.34 -9.37
CA ARG A 85 19.93 -10.73 -10.10
C ARG A 85 19.61 -9.28 -10.39
N GLY A 86 20.41 -8.37 -9.84
CA GLY A 86 20.17 -6.93 -9.94
C GLY A 86 19.01 -6.46 -9.06
N ARG A 87 18.24 -5.46 -9.53
CA ARG A 87 17.12 -4.87 -8.80
C ARG A 87 15.79 -5.36 -9.32
N ALA A 88 14.85 -5.62 -8.42
CA ALA A 88 13.47 -5.98 -8.76
C ALA A 88 12.48 -4.88 -8.34
N PRO A 89 11.28 -4.81 -8.95
CA PRO A 89 10.22 -3.96 -8.45
C PRO A 89 9.90 -4.26 -6.99
N GLY A 90 9.54 -3.20 -6.25
CA GLY A 90 9.26 -3.28 -4.84
C GLY A 90 7.78 -3.08 -4.50
N VAL A 91 7.27 -3.81 -3.50
CA VAL A 91 5.88 -3.68 -3.04
C VAL A 91 5.83 -3.56 -1.51
N VAL A 92 5.19 -2.52 -1.01
CA VAL A 92 4.86 -2.42 0.42
C VAL A 92 3.52 -3.13 0.66
N VAL A 93 3.51 -4.01 1.65
CA VAL A 93 2.34 -4.79 2.05
C VAL A 93 2.01 -4.50 3.52
N PRO A 94 1.22 -3.44 3.80
CA PRO A 94 0.83 -3.10 5.16
C PRO A 94 -0.29 -4.02 5.66
N PHE A 95 -0.19 -4.46 6.92
CA PHE A 95 -1.26 -5.20 7.60
C PHE A 95 -1.09 -5.09 9.13
N TYR A 96 -1.86 -5.86 9.91
CA TYR A 96 -1.75 -5.87 11.37
C TYR A 96 -0.33 -6.19 11.85
N ASP A 97 0.28 -7.21 11.26
CA ASP A 97 1.64 -7.66 11.55
C ASP A 97 2.30 -8.20 10.28
N PRO A 98 3.63 -8.18 10.20
CA PRO A 98 4.36 -8.72 9.06
C PRO A 98 4.30 -10.25 8.96
N ASP A 99 4.05 -10.97 10.07
CA ASP A 99 3.97 -12.43 10.13
C ASP A 99 2.90 -12.96 9.18
N ARG A 100 1.70 -12.39 9.22
CA ARG A 100 0.59 -12.78 8.33
C ARG A 100 0.92 -12.55 6.86
N MET A 101 1.60 -11.45 6.56
CA MET A 101 1.90 -11.11 5.17
C MET A 101 3.04 -11.94 4.60
N CYS A 102 4.05 -12.28 5.41
CA CYS A 102 5.15 -13.14 4.98
C CYS A 102 4.82 -14.64 5.05
N GLY A 103 3.77 -15.03 5.77
CA GLY A 103 3.36 -16.43 5.93
C GLY A 103 4.23 -17.24 6.90
N TYR A 104 5.01 -16.57 7.73
CA TYR A 104 5.88 -17.19 8.74
C TYR A 104 5.66 -16.53 10.10
N ASP A 105 5.70 -17.32 11.16
CA ASP A 105 5.86 -16.80 12.51
C ASP A 105 7.30 -16.27 12.65
N LEU A 106 7.45 -14.97 12.86
CA LEU A 106 8.77 -14.32 12.89
C LEU A 106 9.56 -14.62 14.17
N ARG A 107 8.94 -15.18 15.21
CA ARG A 107 9.65 -15.61 16.42
C ARG A 107 10.27 -16.99 16.23
N SER A 108 9.49 -17.96 15.76
CA SER A 108 9.94 -19.34 15.55
C SER A 108 10.56 -19.61 14.18
N LYS A 109 10.38 -18.72 13.21
CA LYS A 109 10.79 -18.85 11.79
C LYS A 109 10.09 -20.02 11.07
N THR A 110 8.97 -20.47 11.59
CA THR A 110 8.20 -21.57 11.01
C THR A 110 7.06 -21.06 10.15
N PRO A 111 6.68 -21.78 9.08
CA PRO A 111 5.52 -21.44 8.29
C PRO A 111 4.26 -21.36 9.16
N LEU A 112 3.47 -20.33 8.96
CA LEU A 112 2.10 -20.29 9.47
C LEU A 112 1.28 -21.36 8.75
N GLY A 113 0.47 -22.10 9.52
CA GLY A 113 -0.34 -23.21 9.01
C GLY A 113 -1.21 -22.85 7.80
N PRO A 114 -1.89 -23.85 7.20
CA PRO A 114 -2.71 -23.65 6.01
C PRO A 114 -3.68 -22.51 6.25
N GLU A 115 -3.72 -21.62 5.29
CA GLU A 115 -4.43 -20.37 5.41
C GLU A 115 -5.91 -20.57 5.47
N ARG A 116 -6.50 -19.88 6.41
CA ARG A 116 -7.93 -19.63 6.36
C ARG A 116 -8.28 -18.58 5.31
N ASN A 117 -7.27 -17.87 4.77
CA ASN A 117 -7.48 -16.83 3.79
C ASN A 117 -6.31 -16.74 2.78
N SER A 118 -6.64 -16.34 1.57
CA SER A 118 -5.72 -16.20 0.45
C SER A 118 -4.91 -14.90 0.46
N ALA A 119 -4.78 -14.21 1.62
CA ALA A 119 -4.26 -12.85 1.68
C ALA A 119 -2.81 -12.73 2.14
N LYS A 120 -1.97 -13.78 2.05
CA LYS A 120 -0.51 -13.70 2.32
C LYS A 120 0.21 -12.97 1.18
N PHE A 121 -0.17 -11.73 0.94
CA PHE A 121 0.32 -10.98 -0.22
C PHE A 121 1.84 -10.86 -0.26
N GLY A 122 2.49 -10.68 0.89
CA GLY A 122 3.95 -10.63 0.94
C GLY A 122 4.61 -11.90 0.41
N LEU A 123 4.14 -13.06 0.88
CA LEU A 123 4.63 -14.36 0.43
C LEU A 123 4.34 -14.58 -1.07
N HIS A 124 3.13 -14.26 -1.52
CA HIS A 124 2.77 -14.40 -2.92
C HIS A 124 3.64 -13.53 -3.82
N LEU A 125 3.93 -12.30 -3.43
CA LEU A 125 4.71 -11.35 -4.22
C LEU A 125 6.20 -11.72 -4.26
N VAL A 126 6.79 -12.14 -3.11
CA VAL A 126 8.20 -12.54 -3.10
C VAL A 126 8.45 -13.79 -3.94
N ARG A 127 7.51 -14.74 -3.96
CA ARG A 127 7.54 -15.92 -4.87
C ARG A 127 7.50 -15.53 -6.34
N GLN A 128 6.88 -14.40 -6.66
CA GLN A 128 6.85 -13.83 -8.01
C GLN A 128 8.10 -12.98 -8.31
N GLY A 129 9.07 -12.87 -7.39
CA GLY A 129 10.31 -12.15 -7.59
C GLY A 129 10.23 -10.64 -7.33
N TYR A 130 9.27 -10.17 -6.55
CA TYR A 130 9.27 -8.80 -6.02
C TYR A 130 10.09 -8.70 -4.74
N VAL A 131 10.73 -7.56 -4.50
CA VAL A 131 11.20 -7.20 -3.16
C VAL A 131 10.01 -6.66 -2.37
N VAL A 132 9.78 -7.18 -1.17
CA VAL A 132 8.57 -6.85 -0.42
C VAL A 132 8.94 -6.26 0.94
N ALA A 133 8.29 -5.17 1.32
CA ALA A 133 8.31 -4.65 2.68
C ALA A 133 6.96 -4.94 3.35
N ALA A 134 6.90 -5.98 4.18
CA ALA A 134 5.73 -6.30 4.99
C ALA A 134 5.80 -5.50 6.30
N ALA A 135 4.88 -4.54 6.46
CA ALA A 135 4.92 -3.57 7.54
C ALA A 135 3.83 -3.83 8.59
N GLU A 136 4.23 -3.72 9.86
CA GLU A 136 3.31 -3.65 10.98
C GLU A 136 2.52 -2.33 10.91
N SER A 137 1.28 -2.37 11.37
CA SER A 137 0.41 -1.20 11.31
C SER A 137 -0.12 -0.80 12.69
N TYR A 138 -0.53 0.47 12.80
CA TYR A 138 -1.48 0.87 13.83
C TYR A 138 -2.65 -0.14 13.86
N PRO A 139 -3.12 -0.60 15.01
CA PRO A 139 -2.85 -0.09 16.37
C PRO A 139 -1.62 -0.68 17.06
N TYR A 140 -1.03 -1.74 16.54
CA TYR A 140 -0.02 -2.54 17.25
C TYR A 140 1.31 -1.80 17.46
N ASN A 141 1.68 -0.90 16.57
CA ASN A 141 2.89 -0.10 16.70
C ASN A 141 2.73 1.15 17.61
N VAL A 142 1.58 1.34 18.21
CA VAL A 142 1.31 2.40 19.20
C VAL A 142 1.24 1.85 20.61
N LEU A 143 0.85 0.59 20.76
CA LEU A 143 0.70 -0.10 22.04
C LEU A 143 1.91 -0.99 22.33
N THR A 144 2.22 -1.15 23.62
CA THR A 144 3.16 -2.17 24.08
C THR A 144 2.48 -3.55 24.07
N GLU A 145 3.28 -4.63 24.06
CA GLU A 145 2.76 -6.00 24.16
C GLU A 145 1.89 -6.19 25.41
N GLN A 146 2.26 -5.55 26.52
CA GLN A 146 1.48 -5.61 27.76
C GLN A 146 0.12 -4.90 27.63
N GLU A 147 0.06 -3.75 26.94
CA GLU A 147 -1.19 -3.04 26.65
C GLU A 147 -2.09 -3.85 25.73
N VAL A 148 -1.53 -4.50 24.70
CA VAL A 148 -2.26 -5.40 23.81
C VAL A 148 -2.82 -6.60 24.57
N ALA A 149 -2.01 -7.24 25.41
CA ALA A 149 -2.43 -8.41 26.19
C ALA A 149 -3.55 -8.09 27.21
N LYS A 150 -3.61 -6.86 27.71
CA LYS A 150 -4.63 -6.38 28.65
C LYS A 150 -5.85 -5.74 27.97
N ALA A 151 -5.83 -5.58 26.66
CA ALA A 151 -6.93 -4.94 25.94
C ALA A 151 -8.21 -5.76 26.04
N PRO A 152 -9.39 -5.12 26.22
CA PRO A 152 -10.65 -5.83 26.14
C PRO A 152 -10.83 -6.57 24.82
N SER A 153 -11.60 -7.66 24.85
CA SER A 153 -11.93 -8.44 23.65
C SER A 153 -12.57 -7.58 22.53
N GLY A 154 -12.59 -8.10 21.35
CA GLY A 154 -13.12 -7.39 20.16
C GLY A 154 -12.22 -6.25 19.73
N PHE A 155 -12.75 -5.03 19.67
CA PHE A 155 -12.01 -3.84 19.21
C PHE A 155 -11.28 -3.07 20.33
N GLY A 156 -11.05 -3.70 21.49
CA GLY A 156 -10.39 -3.06 22.64
C GLY A 156 -9.00 -2.53 22.33
N VAL A 157 -8.19 -3.29 21.58
CA VAL A 157 -6.87 -2.86 21.10
C VAL A 157 -6.96 -1.56 20.28
N TRP A 158 -7.93 -1.46 19.38
CA TRP A 158 -8.14 -0.29 18.55
C TRP A 158 -8.52 0.96 19.35
N ARG A 159 -9.44 0.80 20.32
CA ARG A 159 -9.88 1.90 21.20
C ARG A 159 -8.71 2.39 22.07
N LEU A 160 -7.96 1.49 22.68
CA LEU A 160 -6.78 1.83 23.46
C LEU A 160 -5.73 2.59 22.64
N ALA A 161 -5.46 2.13 21.42
CA ALA A 161 -4.52 2.78 20.53
C ALA A 161 -4.99 4.16 20.09
N ALA A 162 -6.31 4.32 19.80
CA ALA A 162 -6.89 5.61 19.45
C ALA A 162 -6.78 6.61 20.59
N ASP A 163 -7.11 6.19 21.82
CA ASP A 163 -7.00 7.02 23.02
C ASP A 163 -5.54 7.41 23.31
N LYS A 164 -4.60 6.49 23.09
CA LYS A 164 -3.19 6.76 23.27
C LYS A 164 -2.67 7.72 22.21
N LEU A 165 -3.00 7.48 20.93
CA LEU A 165 -2.62 8.34 19.82
C LEU A 165 -3.15 9.77 20.01
N ALA A 166 -4.43 9.93 20.39
CA ALA A 166 -5.03 11.22 20.63
C ALA A 166 -4.31 12.03 21.76
N ARG A 167 -3.69 11.34 22.72
CA ARG A 167 -2.91 11.99 23.79
C ARG A 167 -1.47 12.30 23.38
N THR A 168 -0.86 11.44 22.53
CA THR A 168 0.56 11.57 22.18
C THR A 168 0.81 12.36 20.90
N ASP A 169 -0.14 12.29 19.98
CA ASP A 169 -0.10 12.94 18.66
C ASP A 169 -1.51 13.46 18.28
N PRO A 170 -2.02 14.50 18.96
CA PRO A 170 -3.42 14.97 18.80
C PRO A 170 -3.72 15.47 17.38
N ASP A 171 -2.69 15.87 16.64
CA ASP A 171 -2.82 16.32 15.25
C ASP A 171 -2.86 15.19 14.23
N LEU A 172 -2.66 13.93 14.65
CA LEU A 172 -2.62 12.77 13.78
C LEU A 172 -3.86 11.90 13.99
N THR A 173 -4.57 11.61 12.91
CA THR A 173 -5.66 10.61 12.95
C THR A 173 -5.09 9.19 12.88
N GLY A 174 -5.87 8.18 13.27
CA GLY A 174 -5.45 6.79 13.09
C GLY A 174 -5.21 6.42 11.63
N MET A 175 -6.03 6.96 10.69
CA MET A 175 -5.79 6.77 9.25
C MET A 175 -4.54 7.53 8.79
N GLY A 176 -4.27 8.70 9.38
CA GLY A 176 -3.02 9.43 9.18
C GLY A 176 -1.80 8.62 9.65
N LYS A 177 -1.91 7.95 10.81
CA LYS A 177 -0.87 7.07 11.35
C LYS A 177 -0.61 5.89 10.41
N LEU A 178 -1.67 5.17 9.98
CA LEU A 178 -1.57 4.07 9.02
C LEU A 178 -0.87 4.51 7.72
N THR A 179 -1.29 5.64 7.17
CA THR A 179 -0.74 6.21 5.93
C THR A 179 0.73 6.59 6.07
N HIS A 180 1.06 7.27 7.17
CA HIS A 180 2.44 7.68 7.46
C HIS A 180 3.37 6.48 7.61
N ASP A 181 2.97 5.48 8.38
CA ASP A 181 3.76 4.28 8.64
C ASP A 181 4.03 3.49 7.37
N ALA A 182 3.03 3.31 6.51
CA ALA A 182 3.20 2.67 5.21
C ALA A 182 4.17 3.44 4.30
N ARG A 183 4.12 4.78 4.29
CA ARG A 183 5.08 5.62 3.56
C ARG A 183 6.49 5.51 4.14
N ARG A 184 6.64 5.32 5.46
CA ARG A 184 7.94 5.04 6.09
C ARG A 184 8.48 3.66 5.67
N ALA A 185 7.63 2.64 5.56
CA ALA A 185 8.03 1.35 5.01
C ALA A 185 8.46 1.46 3.53
N MET A 186 7.82 2.35 2.75
CA MET A 186 8.24 2.66 1.39
C MET A 186 9.62 3.33 1.33
N ASP A 187 9.98 4.16 2.32
CA ASP A 187 11.32 4.75 2.40
C ASP A 187 12.38 3.63 2.53
N LEU A 188 12.17 2.68 3.45
CA LEU A 188 13.07 1.53 3.63
C LEU A 188 13.19 0.70 2.35
N LEU A 189 12.05 0.45 1.69
CA LEU A 189 12.03 -0.32 0.44
C LEU A 189 12.76 0.40 -0.68
N ALA A 190 12.56 1.71 -0.83
CA ALA A 190 13.20 2.51 -1.88
C ALA A 190 14.73 2.63 -1.69
N GLU A 191 15.21 2.58 -0.43
CA GLU A 191 16.62 2.60 -0.06
C GLU A 191 17.28 1.21 -0.16
N ALA A 192 16.50 0.13 -0.22
CA ALA A 192 17.04 -1.23 -0.31
C ALA A 192 17.78 -1.43 -1.64
N PRO A 193 19.04 -1.94 -1.61
CA PRO A 193 19.82 -2.12 -2.83
C PRO A 193 19.24 -3.13 -3.81
N GLU A 194 18.38 -4.02 -3.33
CA GLU A 194 17.67 -5.04 -4.11
C GLU A 194 16.43 -4.50 -4.82
N ALA A 195 15.86 -3.38 -4.34
CA ALA A 195 14.66 -2.81 -4.92
C ALA A 195 14.98 -1.77 -6.02
N ASP A 196 14.12 -1.72 -7.03
CA ASP A 196 14.16 -0.68 -8.05
C ASP A 196 13.25 0.49 -7.58
N PRO A 197 13.81 1.63 -7.17
CA PRO A 197 13.03 2.74 -6.64
C PRO A 197 12.13 3.41 -7.70
N SER A 198 12.31 3.10 -8.96
CA SER A 198 11.46 3.58 -10.04
C SER A 198 10.24 2.69 -10.30
N ARG A 199 10.15 1.52 -9.66
CA ARG A 199 9.09 0.52 -9.87
C ARG A 199 8.53 0.04 -8.53
N LEU A 200 7.86 0.96 -7.80
CA LEU A 200 7.33 0.71 -6.47
C LEU A 200 5.79 0.68 -6.48
N ALA A 201 5.20 -0.10 -5.58
CA ALA A 201 3.75 -0.24 -5.44
C ALA A 201 3.33 -0.46 -3.98
N TYR A 202 2.03 -0.36 -3.74
CA TYR A 202 1.36 -0.81 -2.52
C TYR A 202 0.37 -1.92 -2.86
N MET A 203 0.25 -2.91 -1.99
CA MET A 203 -0.79 -3.93 -2.08
C MET A 203 -1.27 -4.34 -0.69
N GLY A 204 -2.60 -4.35 -0.47
CA GLY A 204 -3.13 -4.74 0.82
C GLY A 204 -4.58 -5.20 0.78
N HIS A 205 -4.98 -5.94 1.82
CA HIS A 205 -6.33 -6.46 2.02
C HIS A 205 -6.99 -5.83 3.24
N SER A 206 -8.28 -5.54 3.18
CA SER A 206 -9.06 -5.05 4.32
C SER A 206 -8.42 -3.79 4.94
N LEU A 207 -7.91 -3.84 6.17
CA LEU A 207 -7.13 -2.77 6.78
C LEU A 207 -5.92 -2.38 5.91
N GLY A 208 -5.19 -3.38 5.41
CA GLY A 208 -4.08 -3.15 4.48
C GLY A 208 -4.53 -2.52 3.16
N GLY A 209 -5.76 -2.82 2.70
CA GLY A 209 -6.40 -2.18 1.55
C GLY A 209 -6.64 -0.69 1.81
N LYS A 210 -7.23 -0.33 2.96
CA LYS A 210 -7.39 1.07 3.40
C LYS A 210 -6.05 1.80 3.43
N THR A 211 -5.06 1.17 4.07
CA THR A 211 -3.72 1.73 4.20
C THR A 211 -3.04 1.91 2.84
N SER A 212 -3.09 0.88 1.98
CA SER A 212 -2.50 0.93 0.62
C SER A 212 -3.16 1.99 -0.25
N PHE A 213 -4.47 2.16 -0.15
CA PHE A 213 -5.23 3.18 -0.87
C PHE A 213 -4.77 4.59 -0.48
N TYR A 214 -4.77 4.91 0.80
CA TYR A 214 -4.35 6.23 1.27
C TYR A 214 -2.86 6.49 1.06
N ALA A 215 -2.00 5.53 1.42
CA ALA A 215 -0.56 5.68 1.21
C ALA A 215 -0.23 5.83 -0.27
N GLY A 216 -0.82 5.01 -1.14
CA GLY A 216 -0.57 5.06 -2.57
C GLY A 216 -1.07 6.34 -3.24
N ALA A 217 -2.19 6.92 -2.77
CA ALA A 217 -2.65 8.21 -3.28
C ALA A 217 -1.66 9.34 -2.96
N LEU A 218 -1.14 9.36 -1.74
CA LEU A 218 -0.30 10.42 -1.20
C LEU A 218 1.20 10.22 -1.45
N ASP A 219 1.64 9.01 -1.82
CA ASP A 219 3.03 8.70 -2.15
C ASP A 219 3.25 8.64 -3.66
N LEU A 220 3.81 9.71 -4.21
CA LEU A 220 4.02 9.83 -5.66
C LEU A 220 5.06 8.84 -6.22
N ARG A 221 5.81 8.12 -5.38
CA ARG A 221 6.75 7.07 -5.80
C ARG A 221 6.02 5.80 -6.25
N ALA A 222 4.81 5.57 -5.73
CA ALA A 222 4.03 4.40 -6.09
C ALA A 222 3.49 4.50 -7.51
N ARG A 223 3.85 3.55 -8.38
CA ARG A 223 3.33 3.45 -9.75
C ARG A 223 2.00 2.73 -9.81
N ALA A 224 1.73 1.87 -8.85
CA ALA A 224 0.52 1.07 -8.81
C ALA A 224 0.07 0.83 -7.37
N VAL A 225 -1.24 0.67 -7.20
CA VAL A 225 -1.88 0.30 -5.94
C VAL A 225 -2.86 -0.83 -6.20
N VAL A 226 -2.78 -1.90 -5.41
CA VAL A 226 -3.81 -2.94 -5.36
C VAL A 226 -4.45 -2.90 -3.97
N ALA A 227 -5.73 -2.58 -3.91
CA ALA A 227 -6.50 -2.58 -2.68
C ALA A 227 -7.61 -3.64 -2.74
N SER A 228 -7.68 -4.50 -1.72
CA SER A 228 -8.59 -5.62 -1.71
C SER A 228 -9.64 -5.45 -0.62
N ASP A 229 -10.90 -5.41 -1.05
CA ASP A 229 -12.13 -5.46 -0.26
C ASP A 229 -12.07 -4.63 1.05
N PHE A 230 -11.78 -3.36 0.91
CA PHE A 230 -11.59 -2.42 2.01
C PHE A 230 -12.78 -1.47 2.23
N GLY A 231 -13.76 -1.53 1.33
CA GLY A 231 -14.94 -0.66 1.33
C GLY A 231 -14.60 0.77 0.94
N ILE A 232 -14.41 1.05 -0.36
CA ILE A 232 -14.01 2.39 -0.83
C ILE A 232 -15.05 3.48 -0.52
N GLY A 233 -16.33 3.14 -0.44
CA GLY A 233 -17.36 4.10 -0.03
C GLY A 233 -17.35 4.39 1.48
N TRP A 234 -17.66 5.61 1.90
CA TRP A 234 -17.71 5.98 3.31
C TRP A 234 -18.65 5.10 4.15
N ASP A 235 -19.72 4.61 3.54
CA ASP A 235 -20.76 3.82 4.21
C ASP A 235 -20.64 2.31 3.88
N SER A 236 -19.61 1.90 3.13
CA SER A 236 -19.42 0.50 2.71
C SER A 236 -18.84 -0.39 3.81
N THR A 237 -18.19 0.19 4.82
CA THR A 237 -17.59 -0.52 5.95
C THR A 237 -17.48 0.39 7.17
N ASN A 238 -16.61 0.08 8.08
CA ASN A 238 -16.48 0.71 9.41
C ASN A 238 -15.68 2.03 9.43
N TRP A 239 -15.77 2.87 8.42
CA TRP A 239 -15.06 4.15 8.36
C TRP A 239 -15.48 5.13 9.50
N GLN A 240 -16.67 5.01 10.03
CA GLN A 240 -17.19 5.79 11.16
C GLN A 240 -16.58 5.41 12.51
N ASP A 241 -15.83 4.33 12.58
CA ASP A 241 -15.16 3.97 13.82
C ASP A 241 -14.13 5.04 14.22
N ALA A 242 -14.19 5.45 15.48
CA ALA A 242 -13.44 6.59 15.99
C ALA A 242 -11.90 6.44 15.83
N TRP A 243 -11.42 5.21 15.75
CA TRP A 243 -9.99 4.94 15.60
C TRP A 243 -9.41 5.27 14.22
N TYR A 244 -10.23 5.56 13.18
CA TYR A 244 -9.72 6.02 11.89
C TYR A 244 -9.55 7.53 11.86
N PHE A 245 -10.65 8.28 11.97
CA PHE A 245 -10.65 9.74 11.83
C PHE A 245 -11.14 10.48 13.06
N GLY A 246 -11.74 9.78 14.04
CA GLY A 246 -12.33 10.39 15.22
C GLY A 246 -13.36 11.47 14.85
N ALA A 247 -13.31 12.57 15.56
CA ALA A 247 -14.23 13.70 15.34
C ALA A 247 -14.06 14.38 13.96
N ARG A 248 -12.94 14.17 13.26
CA ARG A 248 -12.67 14.80 11.96
C ARG A 248 -13.55 14.27 10.84
N LEU A 249 -14.04 13.02 10.93
CA LEU A 249 -14.85 12.40 9.87
C LEU A 249 -16.07 13.25 9.49
N LYS A 250 -16.78 13.79 10.48
CA LYS A 250 -17.96 14.64 10.23
C LYS A 250 -17.59 15.88 9.40
N GLY A 251 -16.49 16.54 9.75
CA GLY A 251 -16.00 17.71 9.01
C GLY A 251 -15.52 17.36 7.59
N MET A 252 -14.86 16.21 7.42
CA MET A 252 -14.41 15.71 6.10
C MET A 252 -15.62 15.48 5.17
N ARG A 253 -16.65 14.78 5.64
CA ARG A 253 -17.89 14.54 4.87
C ARG A 253 -18.63 15.85 4.56
N ALA A 254 -18.75 16.75 5.53
CA ALA A 254 -19.37 18.07 5.32
C ALA A 254 -18.60 18.94 4.32
N ALA A 255 -17.28 18.79 4.25
CA ALA A 255 -16.42 19.45 3.27
C ALA A 255 -16.44 18.77 1.88
N GLY A 256 -17.25 17.72 1.70
CA GLY A 256 -17.39 16.98 0.45
C GLY A 256 -16.15 16.17 0.04
N LEU A 257 -15.32 15.73 1.01
CA LEU A 257 -14.21 14.84 0.74
C LEU A 257 -14.75 13.43 0.45
N GLU A 258 -14.60 12.99 -0.78
CA GLU A 258 -15.00 11.66 -1.25
C GLU A 258 -13.79 10.82 -1.64
N HIS A 259 -13.81 9.52 -1.37
CA HIS A 259 -12.70 8.64 -1.72
C HIS A 259 -12.43 8.59 -3.24
N GLY A 260 -13.46 8.83 -4.07
CA GLY A 260 -13.27 9.00 -5.52
C GLY A 260 -12.39 10.18 -5.88
N ASP A 261 -12.42 11.28 -5.09
CA ASP A 261 -11.51 12.43 -5.29
C ASP A 261 -10.08 12.08 -4.88
N LEU A 262 -9.90 11.32 -3.79
CA LEU A 262 -8.58 10.82 -3.42
C LEU A 262 -8.04 9.84 -4.48
N LEU A 263 -8.91 8.99 -5.03
CA LEU A 263 -8.56 8.08 -6.13
C LEU A 263 -8.16 8.86 -7.40
N ALA A 264 -8.86 9.94 -7.70
CA ALA A 264 -8.53 10.83 -8.82
C ALA A 264 -7.11 11.43 -8.70
N CYS A 265 -6.62 11.64 -7.47
CA CYS A 265 -5.24 12.09 -7.23
C CYS A 265 -4.17 11.05 -7.63
N MET A 266 -4.54 9.80 -7.83
CA MET A 266 -3.61 8.78 -8.31
C MET A 266 -3.33 8.88 -9.81
N ALA A 267 -4.22 9.47 -10.59
CA ALA A 267 -4.07 9.56 -12.05
C ALA A 267 -2.72 10.20 -12.47
N PRO A 268 -2.01 9.66 -13.46
CA PRO A 268 -2.30 8.48 -14.29
C PRO A 268 -1.78 7.14 -13.71
N ARG A 269 -1.35 7.10 -12.44
CA ARG A 269 -0.81 5.91 -11.78
C ARG A 269 -1.88 4.82 -11.64
N GLY A 270 -1.46 3.54 -11.62
CA GLY A 270 -2.41 2.45 -11.61
C GLY A 270 -3.16 2.27 -10.29
N PHE A 271 -4.46 1.95 -10.35
CA PHE A 271 -5.25 1.47 -9.22
C PHE A 271 -6.08 0.26 -9.62
N PHE A 272 -6.01 -0.80 -8.81
CA PHE A 272 -6.79 -2.02 -8.97
C PHE A 272 -7.55 -2.33 -7.68
N LEU A 273 -8.88 -2.37 -7.76
CA LEU A 273 -9.75 -2.79 -6.67
C LEU A 273 -10.12 -4.26 -6.85
N ILE A 274 -9.70 -5.10 -5.91
CA ILE A 274 -10.30 -6.44 -5.75
C ILE A 274 -11.55 -6.25 -4.89
N ALA A 275 -12.71 -6.39 -5.49
CA ALA A 275 -14.00 -6.21 -4.83
C ALA A 275 -14.58 -7.55 -4.37
N GLY A 276 -15.29 -7.53 -3.25
CA GLY A 276 -15.87 -8.72 -2.61
C GLY A 276 -17.06 -8.36 -1.71
N GLN A 277 -16.94 -8.55 -0.40
CA GLN A 277 -18.02 -8.32 0.54
C GLN A 277 -18.35 -6.84 0.75
N TYR A 278 -17.32 -5.99 0.88
CA TYR A 278 -17.47 -4.56 1.21
C TYR A 278 -17.31 -3.65 -0.01
N ASP A 279 -16.78 -4.19 -1.09
CA ASP A 279 -16.65 -3.53 -2.37
C ASP A 279 -17.40 -4.32 -3.45
N GLY A 280 -18.02 -3.64 -4.40
CA GLY A 280 -18.81 -4.24 -5.46
C GLY A 280 -19.45 -3.16 -6.32
N GLU A 281 -20.69 -3.36 -6.79
CA GLU A 281 -21.40 -2.35 -7.55
C GLU A 281 -21.54 -1.01 -6.80
N GLN A 282 -21.68 -1.03 -5.47
CA GLN A 282 -21.71 0.16 -4.63
C GLN A 282 -20.40 0.96 -4.64
N SER A 283 -19.31 0.38 -5.09
CA SER A 283 -17.99 1.04 -5.21
C SER A 283 -17.82 1.80 -6.54
N ARG A 284 -18.64 1.49 -7.56
CA ARG A 284 -18.53 2.10 -8.89
C ARG A 284 -18.60 3.62 -8.88
N PRO A 285 -19.50 4.27 -8.13
CA PRO A 285 -19.56 5.73 -8.11
C PRO A 285 -18.23 6.38 -7.72
N GLN A 286 -17.44 5.75 -6.84
CA GLN A 286 -16.12 6.26 -6.45
C GLN A 286 -15.08 6.11 -7.58
N LEU A 287 -15.13 5.00 -8.32
CA LEU A 287 -14.27 4.79 -9.48
C LEU A 287 -14.65 5.72 -10.65
N ASP A 288 -15.95 5.90 -10.89
CA ASP A 288 -16.44 6.76 -11.97
C ASP A 288 -16.11 8.23 -11.69
N ARG A 289 -16.20 8.67 -10.43
CA ARG A 289 -15.75 9.99 -10.01
C ARG A 289 -14.26 10.23 -10.29
N ALA A 290 -13.42 9.20 -10.16
CA ALA A 290 -11.99 9.30 -10.50
C ALA A 290 -11.72 9.23 -12.00
N ARG A 291 -12.59 8.60 -12.78
CA ARG A 291 -12.35 8.27 -14.20
C ARG A 291 -12.04 9.48 -15.06
N GLU A 292 -12.72 10.61 -14.82
CA GLU A 292 -12.47 11.84 -15.56
C GLU A 292 -11.02 12.33 -15.40
N ALA A 293 -10.46 12.25 -14.19
CA ALA A 293 -9.08 12.62 -13.92
C ALA A 293 -8.08 11.68 -14.63
N TYR A 294 -8.40 10.37 -14.69
CA TYR A 294 -7.58 9.38 -15.41
C TYR A 294 -7.59 9.67 -16.93
N VAL A 295 -8.76 9.95 -17.50
CA VAL A 295 -8.88 10.32 -18.92
C VAL A 295 -8.13 11.62 -19.21
N ALA A 296 -8.32 12.66 -18.39
CA ALA A 296 -7.65 13.94 -18.52
C ALA A 296 -6.12 13.85 -18.40
N ALA A 297 -5.63 12.89 -17.60
CA ALA A 297 -4.21 12.63 -17.44
C ALA A 297 -3.62 11.72 -18.55
N GLY A 298 -4.43 11.31 -19.53
CA GLY A 298 -4.00 10.43 -20.64
C GLY A 298 -3.67 9.01 -20.19
N ALA A 299 -4.25 8.55 -19.08
CA ALA A 299 -4.06 7.20 -18.60
C ALA A 299 -4.71 6.18 -19.54
N ASP A 300 -4.08 5.03 -19.71
CA ASP A 300 -4.71 3.92 -20.45
C ASP A 300 -5.93 3.35 -19.69
N ALA A 301 -6.83 2.68 -20.41
CA ALA A 301 -8.07 2.14 -19.85
C ALA A 301 -7.85 1.12 -18.70
N GLU A 302 -6.68 0.49 -18.69
CA GLU A 302 -6.30 -0.50 -17.68
C GLU A 302 -5.72 0.14 -16.40
N ALA A 303 -5.47 1.46 -16.39
CA ALA A 303 -4.91 2.13 -15.22
C ALA A 303 -5.87 2.16 -14.03
N LEU A 304 -7.17 2.17 -14.27
CA LEU A 304 -8.22 2.16 -13.25
C LEU A 304 -9.12 0.92 -13.42
N ARG A 305 -8.91 -0.09 -12.58
CA ARG A 305 -9.59 -1.39 -12.70
C ARG A 305 -10.32 -1.79 -11.41
N MET A 306 -11.39 -2.53 -11.59
CA MET A 306 -12.08 -3.26 -10.53
C MET A 306 -12.37 -4.69 -11.01
N PHE A 307 -12.10 -5.66 -10.14
CA PHE A 307 -12.49 -7.05 -10.33
C PHE A 307 -13.41 -7.45 -9.17
N ASP A 308 -14.69 -7.59 -9.44
CA ASP A 308 -15.68 -8.01 -8.45
C ASP A 308 -15.86 -9.53 -8.51
N HIS A 309 -15.34 -10.23 -7.50
CA HIS A 309 -15.44 -11.70 -7.41
C HIS A 309 -16.74 -12.17 -6.75
N LYS A 310 -17.60 -11.25 -6.31
CA LYS A 310 -18.97 -11.52 -5.79
C LYS A 310 -19.05 -12.59 -4.69
N SER A 311 -17.95 -12.77 -3.97
CA SER A 311 -17.88 -13.70 -2.84
C SER A 311 -17.54 -12.95 -1.55
N GLY A 312 -17.31 -13.65 -0.44
CA GLY A 312 -17.06 -13.02 0.85
C GLY A 312 -15.85 -12.08 0.90
N HIS A 313 -15.42 -11.75 2.10
CA HIS A 313 -14.35 -10.77 2.34
C HIS A 313 -12.98 -11.16 1.75
N GLN A 314 -12.69 -12.44 1.67
CA GLN A 314 -11.39 -12.91 1.16
C GLN A 314 -11.32 -12.88 -0.36
N PRO A 315 -10.21 -12.40 -0.97
CA PRO A 315 -10.06 -12.41 -2.42
C PRO A 315 -10.10 -13.83 -2.98
N SER A 316 -10.81 -14.02 -4.09
CA SER A 316 -10.81 -15.28 -4.81
C SER A 316 -9.47 -15.52 -5.53
N PHE A 317 -9.12 -16.77 -5.82
CA PHE A 317 -7.91 -17.08 -6.60
C PHE A 317 -7.95 -16.44 -7.99
N GLU A 318 -9.13 -16.34 -8.60
CA GLU A 318 -9.31 -15.66 -9.88
C GLU A 318 -8.97 -14.17 -9.78
N SER A 319 -9.50 -13.46 -8.76
CA SER A 319 -9.20 -12.05 -8.53
C SER A 319 -7.73 -11.83 -8.22
N LEU A 320 -7.07 -12.75 -7.49
CA LEU A 320 -5.63 -12.71 -7.24
C LEU A 320 -4.83 -12.84 -8.53
N ARG A 321 -5.18 -13.81 -9.40
CA ARG A 321 -4.53 -13.97 -10.72
C ARG A 321 -4.66 -12.70 -11.56
N ALA A 322 -5.85 -12.11 -11.61
CA ALA A 322 -6.09 -10.88 -12.34
C ALA A 322 -5.25 -9.71 -11.79
N ALA A 323 -5.23 -9.52 -10.46
CA ALA A 323 -4.49 -8.47 -9.80
C ALA A 323 -2.96 -8.62 -9.97
N TYR A 324 -2.41 -9.84 -9.88
CA TYR A 324 -0.98 -10.05 -10.04
C TYR A 324 -0.51 -9.85 -11.48
N ARG A 325 -1.27 -10.28 -12.48
CA ARG A 325 -1.00 -9.99 -13.89
C ARG A 325 -1.02 -8.48 -14.15
N TRP A 326 -2.04 -7.82 -13.64
CA TRP A 326 -2.16 -6.37 -13.77
C TRP A 326 -0.98 -5.65 -13.09
N LEU A 327 -0.63 -6.03 -11.86
CA LEU A 327 0.49 -5.42 -11.13
C LEU A 327 1.82 -5.64 -11.87
N ALA A 328 2.05 -6.84 -12.42
CA ALA A 328 3.24 -7.14 -13.23
C ALA A 328 3.32 -6.21 -14.43
N SER A 329 2.23 -6.04 -15.17
CA SER A 329 2.16 -5.10 -16.30
C SER A 329 2.47 -3.67 -15.88
N ARG A 330 1.88 -3.16 -14.77
CA ARG A 330 2.11 -1.79 -14.27
C ARG A 330 3.56 -1.55 -13.82
N LEU A 331 4.24 -2.58 -13.37
CA LEU A 331 5.64 -2.50 -12.92
C LEU A 331 6.64 -2.98 -13.98
N GLY A 332 6.21 -3.15 -15.23
CA GLY A 332 7.07 -3.53 -16.35
C GLY A 332 7.73 -4.90 -16.16
N ARG A 333 6.95 -5.87 -15.65
CA ARG A 333 7.38 -7.27 -15.53
C ARG A 333 6.72 -8.14 -16.60
N PRO A 334 7.35 -9.25 -16.97
CA PRO A 334 6.69 -10.27 -17.79
C PRO A 334 5.51 -10.90 -17.06
N GLU A 335 4.71 -11.67 -17.78
CA GLU A 335 3.62 -12.48 -17.23
C GLU A 335 4.12 -13.31 -16.04
N PRO A 336 3.49 -13.19 -14.85
CA PRO A 336 3.96 -13.90 -13.67
C PRO A 336 3.63 -15.39 -13.72
N ASP A 337 4.53 -16.23 -13.20
CA ASP A 337 4.20 -17.61 -12.88
C ASP A 337 3.31 -17.65 -11.63
N LEU A 338 2.08 -18.10 -11.81
CA LEU A 338 1.07 -18.20 -10.76
C LEU A 338 0.68 -19.66 -10.43
N ALA A 339 1.54 -20.63 -10.79
CA ALA A 339 1.30 -22.06 -10.52
C ALA A 339 1.07 -22.33 -9.03
N PHE A 340 1.76 -21.59 -8.14
CA PHE A 340 1.58 -21.71 -6.69
C PHE A 340 0.14 -21.38 -6.22
N LEU A 341 -0.58 -20.49 -6.90
CA LEU A 341 -1.99 -20.21 -6.58
C LEU A 341 -2.88 -21.40 -6.89
N SER A 342 -2.62 -22.13 -7.96
CA SER A 342 -3.37 -23.34 -8.28
C SER A 342 -3.13 -24.45 -7.27
N GLU A 343 -1.92 -24.53 -6.71
CA GLU A 343 -1.62 -25.47 -5.62
C GLU A 343 -2.38 -25.10 -4.34
N LEU A 344 -2.35 -23.80 -3.94
CA LEU A 344 -3.10 -23.32 -2.79
C LEU A 344 -4.63 -23.56 -2.95
N GLU A 345 -5.16 -23.34 -4.14
CA GLU A 345 -6.57 -23.58 -4.45
C GLU A 345 -6.96 -25.06 -4.27
N ARG A 346 -6.12 -26.00 -4.75
CA ARG A 346 -6.31 -27.43 -4.52
C ARG A 346 -6.25 -27.79 -3.04
N GLN A 347 -5.28 -27.25 -2.29
CA GLN A 347 -5.13 -27.48 -0.84
C GLN A 347 -6.36 -26.98 -0.06
N GLN A 348 -6.89 -25.80 -0.41
CA GLN A 348 -8.11 -25.28 0.22
C GLN A 348 -9.35 -26.12 -0.12
N ALA A 349 -9.46 -26.60 -1.35
CA ALA A 349 -10.58 -27.44 -1.78
C ALA A 349 -10.58 -28.83 -1.07
N SER A 350 -9.40 -29.34 -0.71
CA SER A 350 -9.24 -30.62 -0.05
C SER A 350 -9.30 -30.53 1.48
N ALA A 351 -9.28 -29.30 2.06
CA ALA A 351 -9.36 -29.12 3.49
C ALA A 351 -10.77 -29.43 4.02
N PRO A 352 -10.91 -30.13 5.17
CA PRO A 352 -12.22 -30.42 5.73
C PRO A 352 -12.97 -29.12 6.03
N LYS A 353 -14.20 -29.03 5.53
CA LYS A 353 -15.12 -27.91 5.84
C LYS A 353 -15.37 -27.94 7.36
N ARG A 354 -14.86 -26.96 8.07
CA ARG A 354 -15.10 -26.78 9.53
C ARG A 354 -16.43 -26.06 9.77
#